data_ca2986ad19e5075ce286397dd387ade6
#
_entry.id   ca2986ad19e5075ce286397dd387ade6
#
_cell.length_a   1.000
_cell.length_b   1.000
_cell.length_c   1.000
_cell.angle_alpha   90.00
_cell.angle_beta   90.00
_cell.angle_gamma   90.00
#
_symmetry.space_group_name_H-M   'P 1'
#
loop_
_entity.id
_entity.type
_entity.pdbx_description
1 polymer ?
#
loop_
_entity_poly.entity_id
_entity_poly.type
_entity_poly.pdbx_seq_one_letter_code
_entity_poly.pdbx_strand_id
1 'polypeptide(L)'
;MSGQKKYTFIDLFSGCGGLSEGFMSSGHFRSLAHIEWELPMVQTLRKRLIQKWGETEEEANKKVVLFDIQKTDELINGQWSEESLCKYGKDNSGQVLSGLKTIIGSEAVDFIIGGPPCQAYSIHGRATDKNSMNDDYRNYLFESFVKVVDYFRPKAFIFENVTGMLSAKPGGIPVVQRIYQAFKNIGYVTLHPDDFIKLNWALRGEMKKLCPFSCSFIF
;
A
#
# COMPACT_ATOMS: atom_id res chain seq x y z
N MET A 1 -19.84 15.90 -21.50
CA MET A 1 -19.98 15.18 -20.22
C MET A 1 -18.86 15.66 -19.32
N SER A 2 -19.15 16.39 -18.23
CA SER A 2 -18.15 16.84 -17.28
C SER A 2 -17.55 15.62 -16.61
N GLY A 3 -16.28 15.34 -16.89
CA GLY A 3 -15.58 14.21 -16.31
C GLY A 3 -15.59 14.31 -14.78
N GLN A 4 -16.27 13.39 -14.11
CA GLN A 4 -16.27 13.30 -12.65
C GLN A 4 -14.81 13.15 -12.18
N LYS A 5 -14.36 14.02 -11.27
CA LYS A 5 -13.00 13.99 -10.74
C LYS A 5 -12.79 12.65 -10.03
N LYS A 6 -11.84 11.86 -10.52
CA LYS A 6 -11.47 10.58 -9.90
C LYS A 6 -10.60 10.81 -8.67
N TYR A 7 -10.82 10.00 -7.65
CA TYR A 7 -9.91 9.91 -6.51
C TYR A 7 -8.59 9.26 -6.94
N THR A 8 -7.52 9.65 -6.29
CA THR A 8 -6.18 9.16 -6.56
C THR A 8 -5.72 8.16 -5.52
N PHE A 9 -4.92 7.17 -5.92
CA PHE A 9 -4.38 6.23 -4.96
C PHE A 9 -2.96 5.77 -5.29
N ILE A 10 -2.25 5.33 -4.24
CA ILE A 10 -0.99 4.57 -4.30
C ILE A 10 -1.30 3.14 -3.84
N ASP A 11 -0.77 2.14 -4.55
CA ASP A 11 -0.88 0.72 -4.20
C ASP A 11 0.48 0.19 -3.73
N LEU A 12 0.56 -0.18 -2.46
CA LEU A 12 1.76 -0.71 -1.84
C LEU A 12 1.66 -2.24 -1.77
N PHE A 13 2.74 -2.95 -2.07
CA PHE A 13 2.74 -4.42 -2.22
C PHE A 13 1.77 -4.87 -3.31
N SER A 14 1.81 -4.18 -4.44
CA SER A 14 0.75 -4.25 -5.45
C SER A 14 0.61 -5.61 -6.14
N GLY A 15 1.63 -6.47 -6.08
CA GLY A 15 1.60 -7.75 -6.77
C GLY A 15 1.31 -7.57 -8.27
N CYS A 16 0.41 -8.36 -8.81
CA CYS A 16 -0.10 -8.22 -10.18
C CYS A 16 -1.24 -7.19 -10.31
N GLY A 17 -1.49 -6.37 -9.26
CA GLY A 17 -2.51 -5.32 -9.27
C GLY A 17 -3.93 -5.80 -8.96
N GLY A 18 -4.10 -6.85 -8.15
CA GLY A 18 -5.43 -7.37 -7.83
C GLY A 18 -6.31 -6.35 -7.10
N LEU A 19 -5.76 -5.69 -6.09
CA LEU A 19 -6.47 -4.66 -5.32
C LEU A 19 -6.73 -3.41 -6.17
N SER A 20 -5.71 -2.94 -6.88
CA SER A 20 -5.83 -1.82 -7.84
C SER A 20 -6.91 -2.05 -8.89
N GLU A 21 -7.05 -3.29 -9.39
CA GLU A 21 -8.05 -3.66 -10.37
C GLU A 21 -9.47 -3.38 -9.87
N GLY A 22 -9.76 -3.75 -8.62
CA GLY A 22 -11.06 -3.47 -7.99
C GLY A 22 -11.35 -1.97 -7.90
N PHE A 23 -10.35 -1.18 -7.48
CA PHE A 23 -10.47 0.27 -7.38
C PHE A 23 -10.72 0.91 -8.75
N MET A 24 -9.89 0.61 -9.74
CA MET A 24 -9.98 1.20 -11.08
C MET A 24 -11.27 0.77 -11.80
N SER A 25 -11.72 -0.47 -11.64
CA SER A 25 -12.96 -0.99 -12.25
C SER A 25 -14.20 -0.30 -11.74
N SER A 26 -14.18 0.31 -10.55
CA SER A 26 -15.30 1.11 -10.04
C SER A 26 -15.54 2.40 -10.86
N GLY A 27 -14.59 2.82 -11.67
CA GLY A 27 -14.62 4.06 -12.46
C GLY A 27 -14.36 5.34 -11.66
N HIS A 28 -14.27 5.26 -10.33
CA HIS A 28 -14.13 6.42 -9.44
C HIS A 28 -12.67 6.71 -9.05
N PHE A 29 -11.74 5.80 -9.34
CA PHE A 29 -10.35 5.91 -8.93
C PHE A 29 -9.38 5.86 -10.11
N ARG A 30 -8.20 6.45 -9.92
CA ARG A 30 -7.02 6.30 -10.79
C ARG A 30 -5.77 6.12 -9.94
N SER A 31 -4.86 5.27 -10.39
CA SER A 31 -3.58 5.07 -9.71
C SER A 31 -2.60 6.20 -10.00
N LEU A 32 -1.78 6.53 -8.99
CA LEU A 32 -0.61 7.40 -9.12
C LEU A 32 0.68 6.59 -9.15
N ALA A 33 0.78 5.57 -8.32
CA ALA A 33 1.95 4.70 -8.25
C ALA A 33 1.57 3.31 -7.72
N HIS A 34 2.37 2.32 -8.08
CA HIS A 34 2.32 0.95 -7.59
C HIS A 34 3.73 0.52 -7.20
N ILE A 35 3.90 -0.04 -6.01
CA ILE A 35 5.19 -0.47 -5.50
C ILE A 35 5.18 -1.99 -5.34
N GLU A 36 6.16 -2.65 -5.98
CA GLU A 36 6.31 -4.09 -5.93
C GLU A 36 7.80 -4.46 -6.06
N TRP A 37 8.25 -5.50 -5.36
CA TRP A 37 9.66 -5.92 -5.35
C TRP A 37 9.96 -7.11 -6.26
N GLU A 38 8.91 -7.82 -6.71
CA GLU A 38 9.01 -8.99 -7.56
C GLU A 38 8.90 -8.60 -9.03
N LEU A 39 10.00 -8.70 -9.78
CA LEU A 39 10.05 -8.31 -11.20
C LEU A 39 8.94 -8.93 -12.07
N PRO A 40 8.62 -10.24 -11.97
CA PRO A 40 7.53 -10.82 -12.75
C PRO A 40 6.17 -10.19 -12.47
N MET A 41 5.91 -9.80 -11.22
CA MET A 41 4.69 -9.11 -10.81
C MET A 41 4.62 -7.70 -11.43
N VAL A 42 5.72 -6.94 -11.32
CA VAL A 42 5.87 -5.62 -11.94
C VAL A 42 5.60 -5.69 -13.45
N GLN A 43 6.23 -6.62 -14.15
CA GLN A 43 6.03 -6.79 -15.60
C GLN A 43 4.58 -7.12 -15.96
N THR A 44 3.94 -7.97 -15.16
CA THR A 44 2.52 -8.33 -15.34
C THR A 44 1.62 -7.11 -15.13
N LEU A 45 1.86 -6.34 -14.07
CA LEU A 45 1.08 -5.14 -13.77
C LEU A 45 1.24 -4.06 -14.84
N ARG A 46 2.48 -3.79 -15.31
CA ARG A 46 2.73 -2.86 -16.42
C ARG A 46 1.95 -3.24 -17.68
N LYS A 47 2.01 -4.52 -18.07
CA LYS A 47 1.22 -5.02 -19.21
C LYS A 47 -0.28 -4.83 -19.01
N ARG A 48 -0.79 -5.06 -17.80
CA ARG A 48 -2.21 -4.86 -17.47
C ARG A 48 -2.62 -3.41 -17.61
N LEU A 49 -1.80 -2.46 -17.10
CA LEU A 49 -2.07 -1.03 -17.22
C LEU A 49 -2.15 -0.60 -18.69
N ILE A 50 -1.25 -1.10 -19.53
CA ILE A 50 -1.24 -0.81 -20.96
C ILE A 50 -2.46 -1.44 -21.66
N GLN A 51 -2.63 -2.75 -21.53
CA GLN A 51 -3.60 -3.49 -22.33
C GLN A 51 -5.05 -3.28 -21.92
N LYS A 52 -5.30 -3.15 -20.62
CA LYS A 52 -6.67 -3.04 -20.09
C LYS A 52 -7.07 -1.59 -19.80
N TRP A 53 -6.14 -0.80 -19.27
CA TRP A 53 -6.43 0.56 -18.80
C TRP A 53 -6.02 1.64 -19.81
N GLY A 54 -5.37 1.25 -20.91
CA GLY A 54 -5.03 2.14 -22.02
C GLY A 54 -3.91 3.13 -21.68
N GLU A 55 -3.10 2.83 -20.67
CA GLU A 55 -1.92 3.65 -20.37
C GLU A 55 -0.83 3.42 -21.43
N THR A 56 -0.02 4.43 -21.67
CA THR A 56 1.17 4.28 -22.50
C THR A 56 2.23 3.45 -21.76
N GLU A 57 3.17 2.89 -22.52
CA GLU A 57 4.29 2.15 -21.91
C GLU A 57 5.10 3.03 -20.97
N GLU A 58 5.31 4.30 -21.34
CA GLU A 58 6.02 5.27 -20.50
C GLU A 58 5.28 5.52 -19.17
N GLU A 59 3.96 5.74 -19.21
CA GLU A 59 3.14 5.95 -18.02
C GLU A 59 3.15 4.71 -17.11
N ALA A 60 2.96 3.52 -17.67
CA ALA A 60 2.97 2.27 -16.91
C ALA A 60 4.33 2.02 -16.26
N ASN A 61 5.43 2.23 -17.01
CA ASN A 61 6.79 2.08 -16.48
C ASN A 61 7.11 3.09 -15.38
N LYS A 62 6.63 4.34 -15.51
CA LYS A 62 6.81 5.38 -14.49
C LYS A 62 6.02 5.08 -13.21
N LYS A 63 4.79 4.59 -13.35
CA LYS A 63 3.90 4.35 -12.20
C LYS A 63 4.22 3.06 -11.44
N VAL A 64 4.67 2.00 -12.12
CA VAL A 64 4.96 0.71 -11.48
C VAL A 64 6.43 0.62 -11.13
N VAL A 65 6.74 0.84 -9.87
CA VAL A 65 8.10 0.93 -9.33
C VAL A 65 8.54 -0.43 -8.80
N LEU A 66 9.60 -0.98 -9.39
CA LEU A 66 10.29 -2.17 -8.89
C LEU A 66 11.20 -1.75 -7.74
N PHE A 67 10.80 -1.96 -6.50
CA PHE A 67 11.59 -1.54 -5.35
C PHE A 67 11.20 -2.24 -4.04
N ASP A 68 12.16 -2.35 -3.12
CA ASP A 68 11.92 -2.82 -1.76
C ASP A 68 11.40 -1.68 -0.87
N ILE A 69 10.14 -1.77 -0.48
CA ILE A 69 9.48 -0.76 0.36
C ILE A 69 10.13 -0.57 1.74
N GLN A 70 10.92 -1.54 2.23
CA GLN A 70 11.64 -1.38 3.51
C GLN A 70 12.62 -0.20 3.46
N LYS A 71 13.17 0.12 2.29
CA LYS A 71 13.96 1.31 2.04
C LYS A 71 13.06 2.52 1.76
N THR A 72 12.09 2.77 2.66
CA THR A 72 11.00 3.74 2.47
C THR A 72 11.51 5.15 2.19
N ASP A 73 12.58 5.58 2.84
CA ASP A 73 13.13 6.93 2.66
C ASP A 73 13.73 7.11 1.26
N GLU A 74 14.43 6.10 0.75
CA GLU A 74 14.92 6.06 -0.63
C GLU A 74 13.75 6.10 -1.62
N LEU A 75 12.73 5.24 -1.39
CA LEU A 75 11.54 5.14 -2.21
C LEU A 75 10.78 6.48 -2.31
N ILE A 76 10.62 7.17 -1.19
CA ILE A 76 9.91 8.46 -1.16
C ILE A 76 10.72 9.56 -1.85
N ASN A 77 11.98 9.69 -1.48
CA ASN A 77 12.80 10.84 -1.88
C ASN A 77 13.47 10.67 -3.26
N GLY A 78 13.67 9.43 -3.72
CA GLY A 78 14.42 9.15 -4.95
C GLY A 78 15.93 9.35 -4.79
N GLN A 79 16.43 9.25 -3.57
CA GLN A 79 17.86 9.31 -3.24
C GLN A 79 18.36 7.89 -3.00
N TRP A 80 18.83 7.25 -4.06
CA TRP A 80 19.14 5.84 -4.09
C TRP A 80 20.55 5.57 -3.59
N SER A 81 20.71 4.57 -2.70
CA SER A 81 22.00 3.99 -2.36
C SER A 81 22.60 3.23 -3.55
N GLU A 82 23.92 3.03 -3.56
CA GLU A 82 24.61 2.22 -4.58
C GLU A 82 24.04 0.80 -4.65
N GLU A 83 23.71 0.21 -3.50
CA GLU A 83 23.09 -1.11 -3.41
C GLU A 83 21.72 -1.13 -4.13
N SER A 84 20.88 -0.13 -3.88
CA SER A 84 19.56 -0.01 -4.51
C SER A 84 19.66 0.21 -6.02
N LEU A 85 20.60 1.03 -6.47
CA LEU A 85 20.86 1.23 -7.90
C LEU A 85 21.39 -0.05 -8.57
N CYS A 86 22.27 -0.79 -7.90
CA CYS A 86 22.78 -2.06 -8.43
C CYS A 86 21.65 -3.10 -8.56
N LYS A 87 20.76 -3.18 -7.57
CA LYS A 87 19.70 -4.19 -7.50
C LYS A 87 18.50 -3.86 -8.40
N TYR A 88 18.06 -2.61 -8.43
CA TYR A 88 16.79 -2.20 -9.06
C TYR A 88 16.98 -1.28 -10.28
N GLY A 89 18.13 -0.65 -10.44
CA GLY A 89 18.35 0.36 -11.48
C GLY A 89 18.31 -0.19 -12.91
N LYS A 90 18.71 -1.45 -13.11
CA LYS A 90 18.77 -2.07 -14.44
C LYS A 90 17.42 -2.57 -14.97
N ASP A 91 16.50 -2.88 -14.08
CA ASP A 91 15.23 -3.53 -14.42
C ASP A 91 14.07 -2.55 -14.65
N ASN A 92 14.35 -1.26 -14.55
CA ASN A 92 13.39 -0.20 -14.81
C ASN A 92 13.38 0.27 -16.29
N SER A 93 13.61 -0.65 -17.25
CA SER A 93 13.45 -0.39 -18.70
C SER A 93 14.28 0.79 -19.24
N GLY A 94 15.47 1.03 -18.66
CA GLY A 94 16.33 2.16 -19.02
C GLY A 94 15.84 3.52 -18.50
N GLN A 95 14.74 3.54 -17.76
CA GLN A 95 14.27 4.76 -17.10
C GLN A 95 15.04 5.00 -15.80
N VAL A 96 15.27 6.26 -15.49
CA VAL A 96 15.78 6.65 -14.18
C VAL A 96 14.75 6.30 -13.12
N LEU A 97 15.12 5.46 -12.18
CA LEU A 97 14.27 5.14 -11.03
C LEU A 97 13.90 6.43 -10.30
N SER A 98 12.63 6.77 -10.31
CA SER A 98 12.13 8.02 -9.71
C SER A 98 11.48 7.75 -8.37
N GLY A 99 11.76 8.59 -7.37
CA GLY A 99 11.10 8.54 -6.07
C GLY A 99 9.62 8.91 -6.18
N LEU A 100 8.83 8.44 -5.20
CA LEU A 100 7.38 8.70 -5.18
C LEU A 100 7.04 10.19 -5.22
N LYS A 101 7.83 11.06 -4.59
CA LYS A 101 7.68 12.52 -4.70
C LYS A 101 7.68 12.99 -6.15
N THR A 102 8.61 12.50 -6.95
CA THR A 102 8.75 12.88 -8.36
C THR A 102 7.65 12.27 -9.21
N ILE A 103 7.25 11.04 -8.95
CA ILE A 103 6.18 10.34 -9.68
C ILE A 103 4.84 11.04 -9.45
N ILE A 104 4.54 11.39 -8.20
CA ILE A 104 3.26 11.99 -7.77
C ILE A 104 3.23 13.49 -8.10
N GLY A 105 4.38 14.16 -8.00
CA GLY A 105 4.46 15.61 -8.25
C GLY A 105 3.58 16.41 -7.29
N SER A 106 2.72 17.27 -7.84
CA SER A 106 1.80 18.12 -7.07
C SER A 106 0.42 17.50 -6.84
N GLU A 107 0.21 16.24 -7.24
CA GLU A 107 -1.09 15.60 -7.07
C GLU A 107 -1.33 15.22 -5.60
N ALA A 108 -2.56 15.41 -5.14
CA ALA A 108 -2.97 14.92 -3.84
C ALA A 108 -3.12 13.39 -3.88
N VAL A 109 -2.67 12.70 -2.85
CA VAL A 109 -2.92 11.28 -2.64
C VAL A 109 -4.19 11.15 -1.81
N ASP A 110 -5.30 10.73 -2.43
CA ASP A 110 -6.55 10.57 -1.70
C ASP A 110 -6.56 9.27 -0.89
N PHE A 111 -6.01 8.17 -1.45
CA PHE A 111 -5.98 6.86 -0.81
C PHE A 111 -4.59 6.22 -0.91
N ILE A 112 -4.26 5.42 0.10
CA ILE A 112 -3.17 4.43 0.04
C ILE A 112 -3.79 3.07 0.31
N ILE A 113 -3.56 2.12 -0.59
CA ILE A 113 -4.07 0.75 -0.50
C ILE A 113 -2.90 -0.21 -0.50
N GLY A 114 -3.09 -1.42 0.04
CA GLY A 114 -2.08 -2.46 -0.05
C GLY A 114 -2.20 -3.54 1.00
N GLY A 115 -1.59 -4.68 0.70
CA GLY A 115 -1.56 -5.85 1.56
C GLY A 115 -0.12 -6.33 1.80
N PRO A 116 0.52 -5.93 2.91
CA PRO A 116 1.84 -6.46 3.23
C PRO A 116 1.83 -7.99 3.29
N PRO A 117 2.83 -8.68 2.74
CA PRO A 117 2.87 -10.14 2.75
C PRO A 117 2.88 -10.67 4.18
N CYS A 118 1.91 -11.53 4.47
CA CYS A 118 1.68 -12.10 5.80
C CYS A 118 2.15 -13.55 5.92
N GLN A 119 3.06 -13.98 5.05
CA GLN A 119 3.56 -15.37 5.05
C GLN A 119 4.12 -15.81 6.40
N ALA A 120 4.70 -14.88 7.17
CA ALA A 120 5.10 -15.12 8.56
C ALA A 120 3.93 -15.51 9.49
N TYR A 121 2.71 -15.08 9.19
CA TYR A 121 1.52 -15.31 10.00
C TYR A 121 0.60 -16.42 9.47
N SER A 122 0.86 -16.91 8.25
CA SER A 122 0.06 -18.01 7.66
C SER A 122 0.30 -19.33 8.41
N ILE A 123 -0.68 -20.22 8.35
CA ILE A 123 -0.58 -21.55 8.97
C ILE A 123 0.64 -22.32 8.41
N HIS A 124 0.94 -22.17 7.13
CA HIS A 124 2.09 -22.77 6.46
C HIS A 124 3.42 -22.14 6.90
N GLY A 125 3.49 -20.83 7.05
CA GLY A 125 4.67 -20.12 7.54
C GLY A 125 5.02 -20.51 8.98
N ARG A 126 4.01 -20.71 9.85
CA ARG A 126 4.23 -21.15 11.24
C ARG A 126 4.74 -22.58 11.34
N ALA A 127 4.35 -23.47 10.42
CA ALA A 127 4.77 -24.87 10.43
C ALA A 127 6.24 -25.07 10.02
N THR A 128 6.83 -24.12 9.29
CA THR A 128 8.20 -24.18 8.79
C THR A 128 9.19 -23.34 9.59
N ASP A 129 8.72 -22.50 10.50
CA ASP A 129 9.57 -21.58 11.26
C ASP A 129 10.04 -22.19 12.58
N LYS A 130 11.33 -22.55 12.64
CA LYS A 130 11.99 -23.11 13.82
C LYS A 130 12.33 -22.08 14.92
N ASN A 131 12.24 -20.76 14.62
CA ASN A 131 12.69 -19.66 15.51
C ASN A 131 11.57 -18.82 16.10
N SER A 132 10.33 -19.33 16.15
CA SER A 132 9.22 -18.65 16.83
C SER A 132 8.91 -17.22 16.35
N MET A 133 9.10 -16.92 15.06
CA MET A 133 8.73 -15.66 14.39
C MET A 133 9.40 -14.38 14.91
N ASN A 134 10.32 -14.45 15.87
CA ASN A 134 10.86 -13.25 16.53
C ASN A 134 11.78 -12.41 15.64
N ASP A 135 12.44 -13.04 14.64
CA ASP A 135 13.44 -12.38 13.79
C ASP A 135 13.00 -12.24 12.32
N ASP A 136 11.75 -12.54 12.00
CA ASP A 136 11.26 -12.41 10.61
C ASP A 136 10.97 -10.95 10.27
N TYR A 137 11.77 -10.36 9.37
CA TYR A 137 11.61 -8.98 8.90
C TYR A 137 10.21 -8.67 8.36
N ARG A 138 9.50 -9.69 7.87
CA ARG A 138 8.12 -9.55 7.36
C ARG A 138 7.14 -9.10 8.44
N ASN A 139 7.48 -9.32 9.72
CA ASN A 139 6.69 -8.83 10.86
C ASN A 139 6.64 -7.31 10.95
N TYR A 140 7.56 -6.62 10.25
CA TYR A 140 7.73 -5.16 10.32
C TYR A 140 7.38 -4.46 9.01
N LEU A 141 6.96 -5.18 7.96
CA LEU A 141 6.59 -4.58 6.68
C LEU A 141 5.41 -3.59 6.79
N PHE A 142 4.54 -3.76 7.78
CA PHE A 142 3.49 -2.79 8.06
C PHE A 142 4.05 -1.42 8.46
N GLU A 143 5.24 -1.36 9.08
CA GLU A 143 5.88 -0.10 9.44
C GLU A 143 6.25 0.73 8.21
N SER A 144 6.68 0.08 7.14
CA SER A 144 6.92 0.75 5.86
C SER A 144 5.64 1.33 5.27
N PHE A 145 4.53 0.59 5.37
CA PHE A 145 3.22 1.11 4.98
C PHE A 145 2.84 2.36 5.81
N VAL A 146 3.00 2.29 7.14
CA VAL A 146 2.73 3.41 8.06
C VAL A 146 3.56 4.63 7.70
N LYS A 147 4.86 4.47 7.39
CA LYS A 147 5.74 5.58 6.99
C LYS A 147 5.25 6.26 5.70
N VAL A 148 4.81 5.50 4.70
CA VAL A 148 4.26 6.07 3.46
C VAL A 148 2.96 6.81 3.74
N VAL A 149 2.06 6.26 4.57
CA VAL A 149 0.82 6.93 4.99
C VAL A 149 1.12 8.23 5.75
N ASP A 150 2.08 8.20 6.68
CA ASP A 150 2.46 9.39 7.45
C ASP A 150 3.03 10.49 6.56
N TYR A 151 3.81 10.10 5.55
CA TYR A 151 4.40 11.06 4.63
C TYR A 151 3.38 11.72 3.70
N PHE A 152 2.54 10.94 3.01
CA PHE A 152 1.60 11.45 2.01
C PHE A 152 0.27 11.94 2.57
N ARG A 153 -0.04 11.61 3.82
CA ARG A 153 -1.25 12.06 4.54
C ARG A 153 -2.54 11.88 3.73
N PRO A 154 -2.84 10.66 3.22
CA PRO A 154 -4.04 10.41 2.44
C PRO A 154 -5.31 10.68 3.26
N LYS A 155 -6.46 10.86 2.59
CA LYS A 155 -7.76 10.98 3.25
C LYS A 155 -8.16 9.69 3.95
N ALA A 156 -7.79 8.53 3.35
CA ALA A 156 -7.99 7.22 3.92
C ALA A 156 -6.95 6.23 3.39
N PHE A 157 -6.79 5.10 4.08
CA PHE A 157 -6.03 3.98 3.57
C PHE A 157 -6.80 2.66 3.74
N ILE A 158 -6.46 1.68 2.93
CA ILE A 158 -6.95 0.31 3.05
C ILE A 158 -5.74 -0.61 3.23
N PHE A 159 -5.71 -1.27 4.36
CA PHE A 159 -4.69 -2.23 4.74
C PHE A 159 -5.28 -3.63 4.68
N GLU A 160 -5.02 -4.35 3.59
CA GLU A 160 -5.49 -5.72 3.38
C GLU A 160 -4.57 -6.72 4.10
N ASN A 161 -5.16 -7.73 4.72
CA ASN A 161 -4.37 -8.82 5.28
C ASN A 161 -5.18 -10.12 5.43
N VAL A 162 -4.47 -11.22 5.70
CA VAL A 162 -5.12 -12.51 5.91
C VAL A 162 -5.54 -12.70 7.36
N THR A 163 -6.59 -13.52 7.57
CA THR A 163 -7.13 -13.86 8.90
C THR A 163 -6.08 -14.42 9.88
N GLY A 164 -5.02 -15.05 9.37
CA GLY A 164 -3.91 -15.56 10.18
C GLY A 164 -3.20 -14.48 11.01
N MET A 165 -3.18 -13.23 10.55
CA MET A 165 -2.58 -12.10 11.28
C MET A 165 -3.34 -11.78 12.57
N LEU A 166 -4.66 -12.01 12.61
CA LEU A 166 -5.49 -11.74 13.81
C LEU A 166 -5.05 -12.55 15.03
N SER A 167 -4.47 -13.73 14.80
CA SER A 167 -4.02 -14.64 15.86
C SER A 167 -2.51 -14.58 16.13
N ALA A 168 -1.74 -13.85 15.32
CA ALA A 168 -0.28 -13.77 15.42
C ALA A 168 0.15 -12.88 16.59
N LYS A 169 1.08 -13.39 17.43
CA LYS A 169 1.57 -12.70 18.63
C LYS A 169 3.10 -12.87 18.77
N PRO A 170 3.91 -12.41 17.82
CA PRO A 170 5.36 -12.45 17.96
C PRO A 170 5.77 -11.59 19.18
N GLY A 171 6.60 -12.17 20.07
CA GLY A 171 6.95 -11.51 21.33
C GLY A 171 5.79 -11.26 22.30
N GLY A 172 4.67 -12.02 22.16
CA GLY A 172 3.52 -11.95 23.09
C GLY A 172 2.49 -10.86 22.80
N ILE A 173 2.80 -9.86 21.97
CA ILE A 173 1.88 -8.78 21.62
C ILE A 173 1.19 -9.08 20.29
N PRO A 174 -0.15 -9.02 20.19
CA PRO A 174 -0.86 -9.20 18.92
C PRO A 174 -0.39 -8.21 17.85
N VAL A 175 -0.09 -8.72 16.65
CA VAL A 175 0.36 -7.87 15.53
C VAL A 175 -0.69 -6.82 15.19
N VAL A 176 -1.95 -7.17 15.21
CA VAL A 176 -3.06 -6.24 14.95
C VAL A 176 -3.03 -5.06 15.93
N GLN A 177 -2.71 -5.30 17.20
CA GLN A 177 -2.60 -4.24 18.21
C GLN A 177 -1.43 -3.30 17.90
N ARG A 178 -0.29 -3.84 17.42
CA ARG A 178 0.86 -3.01 17.00
C ARG A 178 0.49 -2.14 15.80
N ILE A 179 -0.20 -2.69 14.81
CA ILE A 179 -0.67 -1.98 13.62
C ILE A 179 -1.62 -0.85 14.02
N TYR A 180 -2.63 -1.14 14.85
CA TYR A 180 -3.57 -0.11 15.34
C TYR A 180 -2.85 1.03 16.08
N GLN A 181 -1.90 0.68 16.95
CA GLN A 181 -1.14 1.68 17.68
C GLN A 181 -0.26 2.51 16.76
N ALA A 182 0.39 1.90 15.74
CA ALA A 182 1.22 2.61 14.80
C ALA A 182 0.41 3.65 13.99
N PHE A 183 -0.76 3.27 13.47
CA PHE A 183 -1.63 4.22 12.77
C PHE A 183 -2.21 5.30 13.69
N LYS A 184 -2.58 4.94 14.93
CA LYS A 184 -3.03 5.90 15.94
C LYS A 184 -1.97 6.95 16.26
N ASN A 185 -0.71 6.53 16.35
CA ASN A 185 0.41 7.43 16.65
C ASN A 185 0.62 8.51 15.56
N ILE A 186 0.28 8.19 14.30
CA ILE A 186 0.32 9.15 13.19
C ILE A 186 -1.04 9.85 12.95
N GLY A 187 -1.99 9.70 13.87
CA GLY A 187 -3.27 10.44 13.88
C GLY A 187 -4.39 9.83 13.03
N TYR A 188 -4.30 8.53 12.69
CA TYR A 188 -5.38 7.84 11.99
C TYR A 188 -6.21 6.96 12.92
N VAL A 189 -7.51 6.90 12.65
CA VAL A 189 -8.44 5.95 13.28
C VAL A 189 -8.63 4.77 12.35
N THR A 190 -8.46 3.57 12.87
CA THR A 190 -8.63 2.33 12.12
C THR A 190 -9.96 1.69 12.47
N LEU A 191 -10.71 1.27 11.45
CA LEU A 191 -12.02 0.65 11.60
C LEU A 191 -12.05 -0.70 10.88
N HIS A 192 -12.72 -1.69 11.46
CA HIS A 192 -13.06 -2.90 10.73
C HIS A 192 -14.16 -2.57 9.69
N PRO A 193 -14.15 -3.19 8.49
CA PRO A 193 -15.14 -2.91 7.45
C PRO A 193 -16.58 -3.07 7.91
N ASP A 194 -16.88 -4.10 8.70
CA ASP A 194 -18.22 -4.33 9.23
C ASP A 194 -18.68 -3.18 10.15
N ASP A 195 -17.76 -2.63 10.93
CA ASP A 195 -18.05 -1.51 11.80
C ASP A 195 -18.22 -0.23 10.99
N PHE A 196 -17.45 -0.05 9.93
CA PHE A 196 -17.62 1.06 9.00
C PHE A 196 -18.97 1.00 8.27
N ILE A 197 -19.37 -0.18 7.81
CA ILE A 197 -20.68 -0.37 7.15
C ILE A 197 -21.81 -0.04 8.14
N LYS A 198 -21.75 -0.54 9.38
CA LYS A 198 -22.73 -0.23 10.44
C LYS A 198 -22.75 1.27 10.75
N LEU A 199 -21.60 1.89 10.88
CA LEU A 199 -21.45 3.32 11.16
C LEU A 199 -22.05 4.17 10.02
N ASN A 200 -21.84 3.78 8.77
CA ASN A 200 -22.35 4.51 7.60
C ASN A 200 -23.89 4.52 7.52
N TRP A 201 -24.55 3.46 7.99
CA TRP A 201 -26.02 3.43 8.11
C TRP A 201 -26.54 4.40 9.19
N ALA A 202 -25.81 4.52 10.30
CA ALA A 202 -26.21 5.36 11.43
C ALA A 202 -25.87 6.85 11.23
N LEU A 203 -24.85 7.19 10.44
CA LEU A 203 -24.19 8.49 10.45
C LEU A 203 -24.15 9.22 9.10
N ARG A 204 -24.98 8.86 8.11
CA ARG A 204 -25.01 9.57 6.81
C ARG A 204 -25.10 11.11 6.92
N GLY A 205 -25.55 11.65 8.07
CA GLY A 205 -25.64 13.09 8.35
C GLY A 205 -24.52 13.68 9.22
N GLU A 206 -23.83 12.88 10.04
CA GLU A 206 -22.95 13.40 11.09
C GLU A 206 -21.45 13.16 10.87
N MET A 207 -21.04 12.24 9.97
CA MET A 207 -19.62 11.94 9.70
C MET A 207 -18.81 13.16 9.26
N LYS A 208 -19.43 14.17 8.66
CA LYS A 208 -18.74 15.44 8.35
C LYS A 208 -18.33 16.23 9.59
N LYS A 209 -18.94 15.95 10.76
CA LYS A 209 -18.65 16.65 12.02
C LYS A 209 -17.73 15.90 12.95
N LEU A 210 -17.66 14.55 12.86
CA LEU A 210 -16.96 13.71 13.83
C LEU A 210 -15.55 13.27 13.40
N CYS A 211 -15.20 13.37 12.14
CA CYS A 211 -13.88 12.98 11.66
C CYS A 211 -13.23 14.11 10.87
N PRO A 212 -12.65 15.13 11.53
CA PRO A 212 -11.73 16.05 10.88
C PRO A 212 -10.41 15.36 10.51
N PHE A 213 -10.20 14.10 10.95
CA PHE A 213 -9.02 13.28 10.73
C PHE A 213 -9.35 12.07 9.87
N SER A 214 -8.39 11.68 9.06
CA SER A 214 -8.47 10.60 8.07
C SER A 214 -8.92 9.28 8.69
N CYS A 215 -9.97 8.66 8.14
CA CYS A 215 -10.44 7.33 8.52
C CYS A 215 -9.73 6.26 7.68
N SER A 216 -9.45 5.11 8.28
CA SER A 216 -8.70 4.04 7.63
C SER A 216 -9.36 2.69 7.88
N PHE A 217 -9.25 1.80 6.92
CA PHE A 217 -9.85 0.49 6.95
C PHE A 217 -8.77 -0.59 7.01
N ILE A 218 -8.96 -1.57 7.89
CA ILE A 218 -8.17 -2.81 7.95
C ILE A 218 -9.12 -3.95 7.63
N PHE A 219 -8.82 -4.65 6.54
CA PHE A 219 -9.53 -5.87 6.13
C PHE A 219 -8.82 -7.11 6.63
#